data_ecccb2672c7d128e2a9a148217e61821
#
_entry.id   ecccb2672c7d128e2a9a148217e61821
#
_cell.length_a   1.000
_cell.length_b   1.000
_cell.length_c   1.000
_cell.angle_alpha   90.00
_cell.angle_beta   90.00
_cell.angle_gamma   90.00
#
_symmetry.space_group_name_H-M   'P 1'
#
loop_
_entity.id
_entity.type
_entity.pdbx_description
1 polymer ?
#
loop_
_entity_poly.entity_id
_entity_poly.type
_entity_poly.pdbx_seq_one_letter_code
_entity_poly.pdbx_strand_id
1 'polypeptide(L)'
;MEYKKSLQSIDEIIEFLKRKGSNHNFYYHYTTWESLSKIIKNKSFLLTRGNSMSINDQHEALMKGSRELWNKTYIGSFAFGSSENMAMWGLYGLPWEDAVRIAIPKREMLKWLNSIKEVYIWNNQKIDKLDDFDLSLADMLYVGRQPHGENLRLTHNDRSWSIVNAPGLHRLDIAPQMTGYIKNFAWHYENEVRIRVQLPYSTGYEKLLLDIPQSTIDSFQITTGPNFVWKDDDLFRQLIHEKKINESSFNGLVRYRELCSLCQHRSFERREV
;
A
#
# COMPACT_ATOMS: atom_id res chain seq x y z
N MET A 1 23.03 -3.42 13.99
CA MET A 1 23.28 -4.12 15.26
C MET A 1 22.04 -4.31 16.15
N GLU A 2 20.91 -3.65 15.87
CA GLU A 2 19.67 -3.74 16.67
C GLU A 2 18.82 -5.02 16.45
N TYR A 3 19.09 -5.81 15.44
CA TYR A 3 18.29 -7.00 15.09
C TYR A 3 18.67 -8.29 15.86
N LYS A 4 19.67 -8.23 16.74
CA LYS A 4 20.06 -9.37 17.59
C LYS A 4 19.33 -9.42 18.94
N LYS A 5 18.57 -8.39 19.33
CA LYS A 5 17.61 -8.53 20.42
C LYS A 5 16.41 -9.26 19.84
N SER A 6 16.31 -10.52 20.11
CA SER A 6 15.21 -11.40 19.74
C SER A 6 13.88 -10.74 20.07
N LEU A 7 13.13 -10.35 19.03
CA LEU A 7 11.71 -10.08 19.19
C LEU A 7 11.08 -11.37 19.72
N GLN A 8 10.56 -11.35 20.92
CA GLN A 8 10.12 -12.55 21.65
C GLN A 8 8.60 -12.71 21.64
N SER A 9 7.88 -11.66 21.25
CA SER A 9 6.42 -11.68 21.22
C SER A 9 5.87 -11.02 19.95
N ILE A 10 4.61 -11.34 19.62
CA ILE A 10 3.89 -10.73 18.50
C ILE A 10 3.73 -9.22 18.71
N ASP A 11 3.46 -8.79 19.94
CA ASP A 11 3.28 -7.38 20.27
C ASP A 11 4.57 -6.58 20.04
N GLU A 12 5.74 -7.15 20.42
CA GLU A 12 7.04 -6.53 20.11
C GLU A 12 7.28 -6.40 18.61
N ILE A 13 6.86 -7.38 17.81
CA ILE A 13 6.94 -7.33 16.36
C ILE A 13 6.05 -6.21 15.82
N ILE A 14 4.80 -6.12 16.26
CA ILE A 14 3.86 -5.09 15.84
C ILE A 14 4.40 -3.69 16.18
N GLU A 15 4.86 -3.48 17.40
CA GLU A 15 5.44 -2.20 17.81
C GLU A 15 6.72 -1.85 17.03
N PHE A 16 7.53 -2.85 16.71
CA PHE A 16 8.67 -2.66 15.81
C PHE A 16 8.24 -2.18 14.43
N LEU A 17 7.23 -2.82 13.81
CA LEU A 17 6.71 -2.46 12.49
C LEU A 17 6.09 -1.06 12.49
N LYS A 18 5.34 -0.68 13.52
CA LYS A 18 4.77 0.67 13.70
C LYS A 18 5.88 1.73 13.81
N ARG A 19 6.91 1.46 14.63
CA ARG A 19 8.06 2.35 14.77
C ARG A 19 8.81 2.53 13.45
N LYS A 20 8.97 1.45 12.67
CA LYS A 20 9.61 1.52 11.35
C LYS A 20 8.73 2.25 10.34
N GLY A 21 7.45 1.94 10.29
CA GLY A 21 6.49 2.61 9.42
C GLY A 21 6.41 4.12 9.63
N SER A 22 6.59 4.59 10.87
CA SER A 22 6.63 6.02 11.18
C SER A 22 7.96 6.71 10.86
N ASN A 23 8.98 6.00 10.32
CA ASN A 23 10.32 6.54 10.21
C ASN A 23 10.86 6.70 8.78
N HIS A 24 10.02 6.60 7.77
CA HIS A 24 10.41 6.85 6.38
C HIS A 24 10.38 8.35 6.08
N ASN A 25 11.28 8.82 5.22
CA ASN A 25 11.33 10.24 4.83
C ASN A 25 10.14 10.65 3.99
N PHE A 26 9.67 9.75 3.11
CA PHE A 26 8.51 9.90 2.25
C PHE A 26 7.69 8.61 2.21
N TYR A 27 6.39 8.78 1.95
CA TYR A 27 5.41 7.72 1.71
C TYR A 27 4.85 7.89 0.31
N TYR A 28 4.97 6.86 -0.51
CA TYR A 28 4.62 6.91 -1.92
C TYR A 28 3.36 6.12 -2.21
N HIS A 29 2.35 6.78 -2.77
CA HIS A 29 1.12 6.12 -3.21
C HIS A 29 1.03 6.12 -4.73
N TYR A 30 1.12 4.93 -5.33
CA TYR A 30 0.94 4.73 -6.76
C TYR A 30 -0.54 4.62 -7.08
N THR A 31 -1.01 5.40 -8.04
CA THR A 31 -2.44 5.49 -8.36
C THR A 31 -2.65 6.08 -9.76
N THR A 32 -3.89 6.46 -10.09
CA THR A 32 -4.23 7.12 -11.34
C THR A 32 -4.47 8.62 -11.14
N TRP A 33 -4.41 9.40 -12.23
CA TRP A 33 -4.75 10.82 -12.22
C TRP A 33 -6.17 11.07 -11.72
N GLU A 34 -7.11 10.24 -12.14
CA GLU A 34 -8.49 10.32 -11.68
C GLU A 34 -8.60 10.17 -10.15
N SER A 35 -7.90 9.19 -9.59
CA SER A 35 -7.88 8.97 -8.14
C SER A 35 -7.22 10.11 -7.39
N LEU A 36 -6.07 10.61 -7.87
CA LEU A 36 -5.40 11.79 -7.32
C LEU A 36 -6.34 13.00 -7.31
N SER A 37 -7.03 13.26 -8.44
CA SER A 37 -7.97 14.37 -8.57
C SER A 37 -9.11 14.28 -7.54
N LYS A 38 -9.64 13.07 -7.32
CA LYS A 38 -10.65 12.81 -6.29
C LYS A 38 -10.10 13.04 -4.87
N ILE A 39 -8.88 12.58 -4.59
CA ILE A 39 -8.21 12.80 -3.29
C ILE A 39 -8.08 14.29 -3.00
N ILE A 40 -7.58 15.07 -3.95
CA ILE A 40 -7.39 16.52 -3.79
C ILE A 40 -8.73 17.24 -3.67
N LYS A 41 -9.68 16.97 -4.57
CA LYS A 41 -10.99 17.63 -4.60
C LYS A 41 -11.81 17.36 -3.34
N ASN A 42 -11.82 16.11 -2.89
CA ASN A 42 -12.61 15.68 -1.75
C ASN A 42 -11.86 15.82 -0.42
N LYS A 43 -10.57 16.14 -0.45
CA LYS A 43 -9.67 16.20 0.72
C LYS A 43 -9.76 14.93 1.57
N SER A 44 -9.71 13.79 0.92
CA SER A 44 -9.95 12.50 1.58
C SER A 44 -9.23 11.34 0.91
N PHE A 45 -8.94 10.31 1.68
CA PHE A 45 -8.28 9.10 1.26
C PHE A 45 -9.13 7.87 1.58
N LEU A 46 -9.34 7.01 0.58
CA LEU A 46 -10.12 5.79 0.75
C LEU A 46 -9.24 4.65 1.23
N LEU A 47 -9.65 4.02 2.33
CA LEU A 47 -9.14 2.73 2.77
C LEU A 47 -10.05 1.61 2.28
N THR A 48 -9.46 0.48 1.95
CA THR A 48 -10.18 -0.71 1.50
C THR A 48 -10.19 -1.77 2.58
N ARG A 49 -11.35 -2.42 2.80
CA ARG A 49 -11.45 -3.55 3.72
C ARG A 49 -10.52 -4.68 3.30
N GLY A 50 -9.77 -5.25 4.23
CA GLY A 50 -8.68 -6.16 3.93
C GLY A 50 -9.09 -7.49 3.28
N ASN A 51 -10.37 -7.89 3.34
CA ASN A 51 -10.91 -9.04 2.62
C ASN A 51 -11.69 -8.65 1.34
N SER A 52 -11.57 -7.41 0.87
CA SER A 52 -12.19 -6.98 -0.37
C SER A 52 -11.56 -7.67 -1.58
N MET A 53 -12.38 -7.98 -2.59
CA MET A 53 -11.91 -8.51 -3.88
C MET A 53 -11.00 -7.53 -4.63
N SER A 54 -10.99 -6.26 -4.25
CA SER A 54 -10.12 -5.23 -4.84
C SER A 54 -8.69 -5.23 -4.29
N ILE A 55 -8.36 -6.10 -3.32
CA ILE A 55 -7.00 -6.28 -2.83
C ILE A 55 -6.26 -7.30 -3.70
N ASN A 56 -5.06 -6.96 -4.17
CA ASN A 56 -4.29 -7.80 -5.08
C ASN A 56 -3.86 -9.15 -4.47
N ASP A 57 -3.51 -9.17 -3.18
CA ASP A 57 -3.15 -10.41 -2.49
C ASP A 57 -4.34 -11.01 -1.74
N GLN A 58 -5.14 -11.80 -2.45
CA GLN A 58 -6.26 -12.53 -1.87
C GLN A 58 -5.83 -13.54 -0.77
N HIS A 59 -4.56 -13.97 -0.78
CA HIS A 59 -4.04 -14.93 0.21
C HIS A 59 -3.88 -14.31 1.61
N GLU A 60 -3.74 -12.99 1.72
CA GLU A 60 -3.72 -12.33 3.03
C GLU A 60 -5.01 -12.59 3.80
N ALA A 61 -6.16 -12.54 3.12
CA ALA A 61 -7.46 -12.75 3.73
C ALA A 61 -7.79 -14.24 4.01
N LEU A 62 -7.03 -15.17 3.41
CA LEU A 62 -7.24 -16.60 3.57
C LEU A 62 -6.50 -17.19 4.79
N MET A 63 -5.73 -16.40 5.51
CA MET A 63 -5.04 -16.87 6.72
C MET A 63 -6.05 -17.34 7.76
N LYS A 64 -5.87 -18.58 8.17
CA LYS A 64 -6.78 -19.26 9.10
C LYS A 64 -6.83 -18.52 10.43
N GLY A 65 -8.02 -18.11 10.87
CA GLY A 65 -8.25 -17.40 12.13
C GLY A 65 -8.32 -15.88 12.03
N SER A 66 -7.92 -15.27 10.90
CA SER A 66 -7.94 -13.81 10.73
C SER A 66 -9.16 -13.26 9.98
N ARG A 67 -10.01 -14.12 9.40
CA ARG A 67 -11.15 -13.70 8.55
C ARG A 67 -12.08 -12.70 9.23
N GLU A 68 -12.39 -12.91 10.50
CA GLU A 68 -13.23 -12.00 11.27
C GLU A 68 -12.56 -10.65 11.46
N LEU A 69 -11.26 -10.63 11.76
CA LEU A 69 -10.49 -9.40 11.89
C LEU A 69 -10.38 -8.65 10.57
N TRP A 70 -10.23 -9.37 9.44
CA TRP A 70 -10.21 -8.75 8.12
C TRP A 70 -11.54 -8.07 7.76
N ASN A 71 -12.68 -8.54 8.28
CA ASN A 71 -13.99 -7.91 8.07
C ASN A 71 -14.09 -6.51 8.71
N LYS A 72 -13.25 -6.20 9.67
CA LYS A 72 -13.22 -4.95 10.41
C LYS A 72 -11.89 -4.20 10.32
N THR A 73 -10.97 -4.67 9.48
CA THR A 73 -9.68 -4.02 9.20
C THR A 73 -9.69 -3.40 7.82
N TYR A 74 -9.32 -2.12 7.75
CA TYR A 74 -9.22 -1.35 6.51
C TYR A 74 -7.80 -0.88 6.32
N ILE A 75 -7.32 -0.94 5.08
CA ILE A 75 -5.93 -0.64 4.74
C ILE A 75 -5.83 0.37 3.61
N GLY A 76 -4.79 1.22 3.70
CA GLY A 76 -4.31 2.09 2.64
C GLY A 76 -2.82 1.87 2.47
N SER A 77 -2.42 1.41 1.29
CA SER A 77 -1.05 1.00 1.01
C SER A 77 -0.23 2.14 0.44
N PHE A 78 0.97 2.28 0.97
CA PHE A 78 2.02 3.17 0.50
C PHE A 78 3.30 2.36 0.31
N ALA A 79 4.20 2.84 -0.53
CA ALA A 79 5.56 2.33 -0.61
C ALA A 79 6.52 3.30 0.09
N PHE A 80 7.68 2.80 0.52
CA PHE A 80 8.78 3.62 0.98
C PHE A 80 10.04 3.37 0.12
N GLY A 81 11.07 4.17 0.34
CA GLY A 81 12.27 4.15 -0.50
C GLY A 81 12.25 5.27 -1.54
N SER A 82 13.43 5.68 -2.02
CA SER A 82 13.56 6.82 -2.94
C SER A 82 13.39 6.44 -4.41
N SER A 83 13.63 5.19 -4.75
CA SER A 83 13.60 4.71 -6.14
C SER A 83 12.18 4.43 -6.59
N GLU A 84 11.91 4.78 -7.84
CA GLU A 84 10.70 4.34 -8.51
C GLU A 84 10.76 2.83 -8.78
N ASN A 85 9.60 2.18 -8.79
CA ASN A 85 9.49 0.75 -9.01
C ASN A 85 8.56 0.46 -10.20
N MET A 86 9.09 -0.14 -11.26
CA MET A 86 8.31 -0.47 -12.47
C MET A 86 7.16 -1.44 -12.19
N ALA A 87 7.34 -2.39 -11.27
CA ALA A 87 6.25 -3.30 -10.91
C ALA A 87 5.09 -2.54 -10.23
N MET A 88 5.39 -1.54 -9.40
CA MET A 88 4.39 -0.69 -8.78
C MET A 88 3.62 0.16 -9.80
N TRP A 89 4.32 0.70 -10.81
CA TRP A 89 3.66 1.37 -11.92
C TRP A 89 2.71 0.44 -12.67
N GLY A 90 3.16 -0.80 -12.96
CA GLY A 90 2.35 -1.81 -13.67
C GLY A 90 1.16 -2.34 -12.88
N LEU A 91 1.24 -2.38 -11.56
CA LEU A 91 0.18 -2.93 -10.70
C LEU A 91 -0.86 -1.88 -10.29
N TYR A 92 -0.42 -0.64 -10.04
CA TYR A 92 -1.24 0.38 -9.38
C TYR A 92 -1.46 1.64 -10.21
N GLY A 93 -0.71 1.82 -11.29
CA GLY A 93 -0.82 2.97 -12.19
C GLY A 93 -1.58 2.69 -13.49
N LEU A 94 -2.37 1.63 -13.58
CA LEU A 94 -3.15 1.35 -14.78
C LEU A 94 -4.43 2.18 -14.86
N PRO A 95 -4.77 2.72 -16.05
CA PRO A 95 -4.00 2.65 -17.29
C PRO A 95 -2.74 3.52 -17.24
N TRP A 96 -1.71 3.13 -17.97
CA TRP A 96 -0.39 3.80 -17.95
C TRP A 96 -0.43 5.29 -18.29
N GLU A 97 -1.39 5.68 -19.15
CA GLU A 97 -1.62 7.05 -19.58
C GLU A 97 -2.14 7.95 -18.45
N ASP A 98 -2.58 7.35 -17.35
CA ASP A 98 -3.12 8.02 -16.17
C ASP A 98 -2.27 7.82 -14.91
N ALA A 99 -1.17 7.08 -15.03
CA ALA A 99 -0.36 6.68 -13.90
C ALA A 99 0.28 7.88 -13.18
N VAL A 100 0.11 7.97 -11.88
CA VAL A 100 0.77 8.96 -11.03
C VAL A 100 1.22 8.34 -9.71
N ARG A 101 2.25 8.94 -9.11
CA ARG A 101 2.74 8.61 -7.77
C ARG A 101 2.71 9.86 -6.90
N ILE A 102 2.00 9.78 -5.78
CA ILE A 102 1.95 10.83 -4.77
C ILE A 102 3.04 10.55 -3.75
N ALA A 103 3.89 11.52 -3.44
CA ALA A 103 4.84 11.45 -2.35
C ALA A 103 4.39 12.39 -1.22
N ILE A 104 4.25 11.85 -0.02
CA ILE A 104 3.87 12.59 1.18
C ILE A 104 5.09 12.62 2.12
N PRO A 105 5.60 13.80 2.51
CA PRO A 105 6.70 13.91 3.45
C PRO A 105 6.34 13.33 4.83
N LYS A 106 7.29 12.72 5.52
CA LYS A 106 7.13 12.13 6.84
C LYS A 106 6.37 13.02 7.81
N ARG A 107 6.81 14.27 7.93
CA ARG A 107 6.20 15.23 8.86
C ARG A 107 4.71 15.41 8.60
N GLU A 108 4.33 15.54 7.35
CA GLU A 108 2.95 15.78 6.97
C GLU A 108 2.09 14.52 7.05
N MET A 109 2.65 13.34 6.74
CA MET A 109 1.99 12.06 6.99
C MET A 109 1.66 11.88 8.47
N LEU A 110 2.62 12.09 9.37
CA LEU A 110 2.41 11.93 10.80
C LEU A 110 1.45 12.97 11.36
N LYS A 111 1.51 14.23 10.90
CA LYS A 111 0.52 15.26 11.26
C LYS A 111 -0.89 14.87 10.84
N TRP A 112 -1.03 14.40 9.59
CA TRP A 112 -2.32 13.95 9.08
C TRP A 112 -2.88 12.84 9.97
N LEU A 113 -2.14 11.75 10.18
CA LEU A 113 -2.64 10.61 10.96
C LEU A 113 -2.96 11.00 12.41
N ASN A 114 -2.14 11.84 13.04
CA ASN A 114 -2.40 12.35 14.40
C ASN A 114 -3.62 13.29 14.49
N SER A 115 -4.03 13.89 13.38
CA SER A 115 -5.21 14.77 13.34
C SER A 115 -6.52 14.01 13.20
N ILE A 116 -6.47 12.72 12.82
CA ILE A 116 -7.68 11.92 12.60
C ILE A 116 -8.32 11.60 13.96
N LYS A 117 -9.54 12.09 14.14
CA LYS A 117 -10.39 11.81 15.31
C LYS A 117 -11.59 10.95 14.96
N GLU A 118 -11.89 10.84 13.69
CA GLU A 118 -13.04 10.15 13.14
C GLU A 118 -12.74 9.61 11.76
N VAL A 119 -13.38 8.52 11.40
CA VAL A 119 -13.37 7.93 10.07
C VAL A 119 -14.80 7.81 9.57
N TYR A 120 -14.99 7.70 8.28
CA TYR A 120 -16.33 7.66 7.71
C TYR A 120 -16.52 6.38 6.89
N ILE A 121 -17.71 5.78 7.01
CA ILE A 121 -18.14 4.73 6.10
C ILE A 121 -18.39 5.36 4.73
N TRP A 122 -17.88 4.72 3.69
CA TRP A 122 -18.02 5.17 2.30
C TRP A 122 -18.74 4.15 1.43
N ASN A 123 -19.84 4.59 0.82
CA ASN A 123 -20.58 3.88 -0.22
C ASN A 123 -21.03 4.88 -1.30
N ASN A 124 -20.06 5.39 -2.10
CA ASN A 124 -20.21 6.50 -3.04
C ASN A 124 -20.61 7.85 -2.43
N GLN A 125 -20.90 7.88 -1.14
CA GLN A 125 -21.11 9.07 -0.32
C GLN A 125 -20.69 8.77 1.13
N LYS A 126 -20.39 9.81 1.93
CA LYS A 126 -20.21 9.64 3.37
C LYS A 126 -21.55 9.21 3.98
N ILE A 127 -21.56 8.09 4.70
CA ILE A 127 -22.76 7.57 5.36
C ILE A 127 -22.72 7.88 6.84
N ASP A 128 -21.82 7.22 7.57
CA ASP A 128 -21.71 7.32 9.00
C ASP A 128 -20.31 7.71 9.44
N LYS A 129 -20.25 8.42 10.54
CA LYS A 129 -19.04 8.79 11.25
C LYS A 129 -18.77 7.79 12.37
N LEU A 130 -17.52 7.36 12.49
CA LEU A 130 -17.04 6.45 13.52
C LEU A 130 -15.86 7.10 14.25
N ASP A 131 -15.86 7.05 15.57
CA ASP A 131 -14.84 7.62 16.46
C ASP A 131 -14.14 6.59 17.35
N ASP A 132 -14.61 5.35 17.35
CA ASP A 132 -13.97 4.21 18.02
C ASP A 132 -13.23 3.35 16.99
N PHE A 133 -11.92 3.48 16.94
CA PHE A 133 -11.05 2.71 16.02
C PHE A 133 -9.59 2.72 16.49
N ASP A 134 -8.84 1.69 16.12
CA ASP A 134 -7.38 1.67 16.20
C ASP A 134 -6.78 2.10 14.86
N LEU A 135 -5.95 3.14 14.88
CA LEU A 135 -5.23 3.65 13.71
C LEU A 135 -3.74 3.44 13.88
N SER A 136 -3.11 2.85 12.88
CA SER A 136 -1.66 2.66 12.87
C SER A 136 -1.05 2.88 11.49
N LEU A 137 0.22 3.28 11.49
CA LEU A 137 1.09 3.33 10.31
C LEU A 137 2.24 2.35 10.56
N ALA A 138 2.33 1.30 9.77
CA ALA A 138 3.28 0.23 10.00
C ALA A 138 3.88 -0.32 8.72
N ASP A 139 5.17 -0.66 8.77
CA ASP A 139 5.81 -1.43 7.70
C ASP A 139 5.23 -2.83 7.64
N MET A 140 5.27 -3.42 6.44
CA MET A 140 4.87 -4.81 6.26
C MET A 140 6.02 -5.76 6.61
N LEU A 141 5.66 -6.84 7.29
CA LEU A 141 6.53 -7.98 7.48
C LEU A 141 6.24 -9.02 6.41
N TYR A 142 7.23 -9.33 5.60
CA TYR A 142 7.09 -10.33 4.54
C TYR A 142 7.45 -11.71 5.08
N VAL A 143 6.53 -12.65 4.91
CA VAL A 143 6.64 -14.00 5.45
C VAL A 143 6.69 -15.01 4.31
N GLY A 144 7.70 -15.86 4.32
CA GLY A 144 7.86 -16.98 3.41
C GLY A 144 8.17 -18.26 4.16
N ARG A 145 7.81 -19.41 3.61
CA ARG A 145 8.21 -20.72 4.13
C ARG A 145 9.48 -21.18 3.43
N GLN A 146 10.39 -21.76 4.17
CA GLN A 146 11.54 -22.42 3.57
C GLN A 146 11.12 -23.76 2.95
N PRO A 147 11.70 -24.17 1.80
CA PRO A 147 11.26 -25.34 1.04
C PRO A 147 11.33 -26.68 1.79
N HIS A 148 12.08 -26.75 2.89
CA HIS A 148 12.37 -28.01 3.61
C HIS A 148 12.28 -27.89 5.13
N GLY A 149 11.39 -27.04 5.68
CA GLY A 149 11.30 -26.94 7.13
C GLY A 149 10.11 -26.16 7.67
N GLU A 150 9.85 -26.35 8.94
CA GLU A 150 8.83 -25.63 9.72
C GLU A 150 9.21 -24.16 9.99
N ASN A 151 10.40 -23.72 9.53
CA ASN A 151 10.93 -22.40 9.82
C ASN A 151 10.30 -21.33 8.90
N LEU A 152 9.76 -20.30 9.52
CA LEU A 152 9.33 -19.10 8.80
C LEU A 152 10.55 -18.22 8.49
N ARG A 153 10.65 -17.79 7.24
CA ARG A 153 11.54 -16.71 6.82
C ARG A 153 10.79 -15.40 6.92
N LEU A 154 11.31 -14.49 7.73
CA LEU A 154 10.80 -13.14 7.85
C LEU A 154 11.71 -12.20 7.07
N THR A 155 11.12 -11.27 6.35
CA THR A 155 11.85 -10.22 5.65
C THR A 155 11.20 -8.87 5.93
N HIS A 156 12.05 -7.93 6.32
CA HIS A 156 11.68 -6.54 6.49
C HIS A 156 12.76 -5.68 5.83
N ASN A 157 12.37 -4.88 4.85
CA ASN A 157 13.31 -4.23 3.92
C ASN A 157 14.24 -5.26 3.27
N ASP A 158 15.50 -4.93 3.09
CA ASP A 158 16.52 -5.82 2.49
C ASP A 158 17.08 -6.86 3.46
N ARG A 159 16.49 -7.00 4.65
CA ARG A 159 16.98 -7.90 5.70
C ARG A 159 16.03 -9.05 5.90
N SER A 160 16.60 -10.24 5.87
CA SER A 160 15.87 -11.48 6.17
C SER A 160 16.44 -12.15 7.39
N TRP A 161 15.57 -12.75 8.19
CA TRP A 161 15.95 -13.62 9.30
C TRP A 161 15.00 -14.80 9.39
N SER A 162 15.47 -15.91 9.94
CA SER A 162 14.65 -17.08 10.17
C SER A 162 14.27 -17.16 11.63
N ILE A 163 13.02 -17.47 11.92
CA ILE A 163 12.60 -17.85 13.25
C ILE A 163 12.86 -19.35 13.38
N VAL A 164 13.83 -19.66 14.21
CA VAL A 164 14.18 -21.03 14.58
C VAL A 164 13.82 -21.21 16.05
N ASN A 165 12.90 -22.12 16.34
CA ASN A 165 12.57 -22.54 17.73
C ASN A 165 12.17 -21.39 18.69
N ALA A 166 11.51 -20.32 18.22
CA ALA A 166 10.95 -19.31 19.11
C ALA A 166 9.55 -19.76 19.56
N PRO A 167 9.36 -20.13 20.85
CA PRO A 167 8.03 -20.50 21.35
C PRO A 167 7.04 -19.34 21.11
N GLY A 168 5.88 -19.65 20.52
CA GLY A 168 4.86 -18.64 20.23
C GLY A 168 4.98 -17.92 18.90
N LEU A 169 6.13 -17.96 18.21
CA LEU A 169 6.32 -17.30 16.91
C LEU A 169 6.25 -18.26 15.70
N HIS A 170 6.24 -19.57 15.93
CA HIS A 170 6.18 -20.59 14.87
C HIS A 170 4.89 -20.53 14.02
N ARG A 171 3.87 -19.80 14.50
CA ARG A 171 2.59 -19.58 13.81
C ARG A 171 2.30 -18.09 13.59
N LEU A 172 3.33 -17.28 13.43
CA LEU A 172 3.20 -15.84 13.20
C LEU A 172 2.34 -15.54 11.98
N ASP A 173 2.49 -16.34 10.92
CA ASP A 173 1.74 -16.23 9.66
C ASP A 173 0.23 -16.44 9.81
N ILE A 174 -0.22 -17.01 10.92
CA ILE A 174 -1.64 -17.26 11.20
C ILE A 174 -2.12 -16.61 12.51
N ALA A 175 -1.28 -15.82 13.15
CA ALA A 175 -1.65 -15.11 14.37
C ALA A 175 -2.67 -14.01 14.07
N PRO A 176 -3.86 -13.99 14.68
CA PRO A 176 -4.88 -12.98 14.39
C PRO A 176 -4.40 -11.55 14.60
N GLN A 177 -3.54 -11.31 15.58
CA GLN A 177 -2.95 -10.00 15.89
C GLN A 177 -2.13 -9.44 14.74
N MET A 178 -1.58 -10.32 13.88
CA MET A 178 -0.79 -9.92 12.70
C MET A 178 -1.63 -9.49 11.50
N THR A 179 -2.97 -9.52 11.62
CA THR A 179 -3.87 -9.07 10.54
C THR A 179 -3.56 -7.65 10.10
N GLY A 180 -3.20 -7.49 8.83
CA GLY A 180 -2.81 -6.20 8.23
C GLY A 180 -1.34 -5.83 8.40
N TYR A 181 -0.52 -6.64 9.09
CA TYR A 181 0.91 -6.41 9.31
C TYR A 181 1.83 -7.37 8.56
N ILE A 182 1.30 -8.44 7.99
CA ILE A 182 2.07 -9.44 7.26
C ILE A 182 1.57 -9.59 5.84
N LYS A 183 2.50 -9.96 4.95
CA LYS A 183 2.24 -10.23 3.53
C LYS A 183 3.13 -11.37 3.05
N ASN A 184 2.72 -12.08 2.00
CA ASN A 184 3.55 -13.12 1.41
C ASN A 184 4.87 -12.53 0.89
N PHE A 185 5.97 -13.26 1.05
CA PHE A 185 7.31 -12.83 0.63
C PHE A 185 7.40 -12.48 -0.87
N ALA A 186 6.57 -13.08 -1.71
CA ALA A 186 6.52 -12.75 -3.14
C ALA A 186 6.27 -11.25 -3.42
N TRP A 187 5.66 -10.53 -2.48
CA TRP A 187 5.33 -9.11 -2.58
C TRP A 187 6.38 -8.18 -1.95
N HIS A 188 7.52 -8.70 -1.49
CA HIS A 188 8.52 -7.90 -0.75
C HIS A 188 9.09 -6.72 -1.56
N TYR A 189 9.03 -6.78 -2.89
CA TYR A 189 9.48 -5.71 -3.78
C TYR A 189 8.65 -4.43 -3.69
N GLU A 190 7.46 -4.49 -3.08
CA GLU A 190 6.59 -3.31 -2.89
C GLU A 190 7.14 -2.36 -1.84
N ASN A 191 7.98 -2.83 -0.91
CA ASN A 191 8.44 -2.05 0.23
C ASN A 191 7.27 -1.31 0.90
N GLU A 192 6.25 -2.09 1.26
CA GLU A 192 4.95 -1.55 1.65
C GLU A 192 4.95 -1.06 3.10
N VAL A 193 4.32 0.10 3.30
CA VAL A 193 3.90 0.63 4.59
C VAL A 193 2.40 0.90 4.53
N ARG A 194 1.66 0.52 5.56
CA ARG A 194 0.20 0.63 5.59
C ARG A 194 -0.29 1.61 6.62
N ILE A 195 -1.26 2.45 6.20
CA ILE A 195 -2.27 2.98 7.11
C ILE A 195 -3.26 1.84 7.37
N ARG A 196 -3.44 1.48 8.62
CA ARG A 196 -4.36 0.43 9.05
C ARG A 196 -5.35 1.02 10.04
N VAL A 197 -6.63 0.87 9.74
CA VAL A 197 -7.73 1.19 10.66
C VAL A 197 -8.42 -0.11 11.02
N GLN A 198 -8.55 -0.38 12.30
CA GLN A 198 -9.33 -1.51 12.80
C GLN A 198 -10.50 -0.98 13.61
N LEU A 199 -11.70 -1.39 13.22
CA LEU A 199 -12.93 -1.10 13.94
C LEU A 199 -13.21 -2.18 14.99
N PRO A 200 -13.95 -1.87 16.05
CA PRO A 200 -14.38 -2.87 17.04
C PRO A 200 -15.38 -3.88 16.45
N TYR A 201 -16.11 -3.50 15.40
CA TYR A 201 -17.12 -4.34 14.74
C TYR A 201 -17.00 -4.22 13.20
N SER A 202 -17.64 -5.16 12.49
CA SER A 202 -17.76 -5.11 11.04
C SER A 202 -18.92 -4.20 10.64
N THR A 203 -18.65 -3.26 9.72
CA THR A 203 -19.69 -2.36 9.19
C THR A 203 -20.46 -2.97 8.02
N GLY A 204 -19.99 -4.06 7.44
CA GLY A 204 -20.50 -4.62 6.19
C GLY A 204 -20.02 -3.89 4.92
N TYR A 205 -19.46 -2.68 5.03
CA TYR A 205 -19.00 -1.88 3.89
C TYR A 205 -17.53 -2.17 3.53
N GLU A 206 -17.19 -1.95 2.26
CA GLU A 206 -15.84 -2.25 1.75
C GLU A 206 -14.86 -1.09 1.90
N LYS A 207 -15.34 0.12 2.11
CA LYS A 207 -14.53 1.32 2.09
C LYS A 207 -14.73 2.16 3.36
N LEU A 208 -13.61 2.70 3.86
CA LEU A 208 -13.59 3.81 4.82
C LEU A 208 -12.92 5.02 4.20
N LEU A 209 -13.29 6.19 4.68
CA LEU A 209 -12.75 7.47 4.25
C LEU A 209 -12.03 8.14 5.42
N LEU A 210 -10.81 8.59 5.16
CA LEU A 210 -10.03 9.45 6.05
C LEU A 210 -9.98 10.85 5.47
N ASP A 211 -10.37 11.87 6.23
CA ASP A 211 -10.19 13.25 5.81
C ASP A 211 -8.70 13.64 5.85
N ILE A 212 -8.25 14.38 4.84
CA ILE A 212 -6.87 14.87 4.70
C ILE A 212 -6.85 16.39 4.94
N PRO A 213 -6.04 16.89 5.88
CA PRO A 213 -5.84 18.33 6.05
C PRO A 213 -5.29 18.98 4.77
N GLN A 214 -5.72 20.21 4.48
CA GLN A 214 -5.24 20.96 3.31
C GLN A 214 -3.72 21.08 3.31
N SER A 215 -3.09 21.32 4.47
CA SER A 215 -1.63 21.40 4.58
C SER A 215 -0.91 20.13 4.14
N THR A 216 -1.52 18.97 4.33
CA THR A 216 -0.98 17.69 3.84
C THR A 216 -1.10 17.59 2.32
N ILE A 217 -2.24 17.99 1.75
CA ILE A 217 -2.44 18.05 0.28
C ILE A 217 -1.45 19.03 -0.35
N ASP A 218 -1.25 20.19 0.26
CA ASP A 218 -0.32 21.20 -0.21
C ASP A 218 1.14 20.70 -0.23
N SER A 219 1.45 19.70 0.57
CA SER A 219 2.78 19.07 0.64
C SER A 219 3.01 17.97 -0.40
N PHE A 220 2.00 17.57 -1.15
CA PHE A 220 2.13 16.50 -2.15
C PHE A 220 3.16 16.86 -3.21
N GLN A 221 4.03 15.89 -3.50
CA GLN A 221 4.88 15.88 -4.67
C GLN A 221 4.39 14.77 -5.58
N ILE A 222 4.17 15.07 -6.84
CA ILE A 222 3.56 14.16 -7.79
C ILE A 222 4.60 13.77 -8.84
N THR A 223 4.73 12.48 -9.10
CA THR A 223 5.51 11.97 -10.23
C THR A 223 4.54 11.35 -11.22
N THR A 224 4.58 11.78 -12.49
CA THR A 224 3.81 11.14 -13.57
C THR A 224 4.47 9.82 -13.98
N GLY A 225 3.67 8.82 -14.33
CA GLY A 225 4.18 7.52 -14.75
C GLY A 225 4.92 7.55 -16.10
N PRO A 226 5.60 6.44 -16.48
CA PRO A 226 6.48 6.39 -17.65
C PRO A 226 5.84 6.72 -19.00
N ASN A 227 4.54 6.50 -19.13
CA ASN A 227 3.76 6.74 -20.36
C ASN A 227 2.59 7.70 -20.12
N PHE A 228 2.69 8.53 -19.10
CA PHE A 228 1.63 9.45 -18.74
C PHE A 228 1.30 10.40 -19.89
N VAL A 229 0.01 10.55 -20.19
CA VAL A 229 -0.49 11.54 -21.15
C VAL A 229 -0.89 12.80 -20.39
N TRP A 230 -0.27 13.91 -20.76
CA TRP A 230 -0.51 15.21 -20.13
C TRP A 230 -1.98 15.59 -20.19
N LYS A 231 -2.50 16.07 -19.07
CA LYS A 231 -3.91 16.40 -18.93
C LYS A 231 -4.14 17.87 -19.25
N ASP A 232 -5.28 18.14 -19.85
CA ASP A 232 -5.71 19.50 -20.15
C ASP A 232 -6.85 19.92 -19.20
N ASP A 233 -6.61 19.77 -17.90
CA ASP A 233 -7.55 20.21 -16.86
C ASP A 233 -6.91 21.26 -15.93
N ASP A 234 -7.75 21.99 -15.21
CA ASP A 234 -7.32 23.10 -14.36
C ASP A 234 -6.43 22.65 -13.22
N LEU A 235 -6.71 21.49 -12.63
CA LEU A 235 -5.89 20.93 -11.55
C LEU A 235 -4.48 20.62 -12.05
N PHE A 236 -4.35 20.03 -13.24
CA PHE A 236 -3.04 19.70 -13.79
C PHE A 236 -2.23 20.96 -14.07
N ARG A 237 -2.86 21.98 -14.69
CA ARG A 237 -2.22 23.29 -14.96
C ARG A 237 -1.79 23.97 -13.66
N GLN A 238 -2.63 23.94 -12.61
CA GLN A 238 -2.30 24.47 -11.29
C GLN A 238 -1.07 23.76 -10.70
N LEU A 239 -1.06 22.44 -10.67
CA LEU A 239 0.03 21.65 -10.09
C LEU A 239 1.38 21.83 -10.85
N ILE A 240 1.33 22.03 -12.17
CA ILE A 240 2.52 22.42 -12.95
C ILE A 240 3.00 23.80 -12.52
N HIS A 241 2.12 24.79 -12.46
CA HIS A 241 2.46 26.15 -12.04
C HIS A 241 3.10 26.18 -10.64
N GLU A 242 2.59 25.36 -9.73
CA GLU A 242 3.12 25.17 -8.37
C GLU A 242 4.40 24.32 -8.32
N LYS A 243 4.91 23.84 -9.46
CA LYS A 243 6.09 22.96 -9.57
C LYS A 243 5.99 21.69 -8.74
N LYS A 244 4.80 21.15 -8.59
CA LYS A 244 4.52 19.91 -7.84
C LYS A 244 4.59 18.64 -8.68
N ILE A 245 4.66 18.77 -10.01
CA ILE A 245 4.72 17.64 -10.93
C ILE A 245 6.15 17.42 -11.41
N ASN A 246 6.61 16.17 -11.27
CA ASN A 246 7.86 15.66 -11.82
C ASN A 246 7.56 14.54 -12.81
N GLU A 247 8.40 14.32 -13.78
CA GLU A 247 8.32 13.18 -14.68
C GLU A 247 9.02 11.96 -14.07
N SER A 248 8.54 10.76 -14.43
CA SER A 248 9.19 9.51 -14.05
C SER A 248 10.63 9.45 -14.60
N SER A 249 11.54 8.89 -13.80
CA SER A 249 12.90 8.56 -14.25
C SER A 249 12.91 7.47 -15.32
N PHE A 250 11.81 6.73 -15.49
CA PHE A 250 11.61 5.74 -16.55
C PHE A 250 11.02 6.32 -17.84
N ASN A 251 10.76 7.62 -17.88
CA ASN A 251 10.18 8.27 -19.05
C ASN A 251 11.10 8.10 -20.26
N GLY A 252 10.56 7.61 -21.39
CA GLY A 252 11.32 7.30 -22.59
C GLY A 252 12.14 5.99 -22.56
N LEU A 253 12.25 5.30 -21.42
CA LEU A 253 12.91 3.99 -21.33
C LEU A 253 11.99 2.85 -21.74
N VAL A 254 10.66 3.04 -21.69
CA VAL A 254 9.67 2.03 -22.01
C VAL A 254 8.76 2.53 -23.12
N ARG A 255 9.07 2.16 -24.37
CA ARG A 255 8.15 2.33 -25.49
C ARG A 255 7.18 1.13 -25.53
N TYR A 256 6.20 1.14 -24.63
CA TYR A 256 5.25 0.03 -24.48
C TYR A 256 4.40 -0.23 -25.73
N ARG A 257 4.20 0.77 -26.62
CA ARG A 257 3.50 0.57 -27.89
C ARG A 257 4.21 -0.41 -28.84
N GLU A 258 5.53 -0.51 -28.77
CA GLU A 258 6.29 -1.44 -29.62
C GLU A 258 6.25 -2.87 -29.08
N LEU A 259 6.21 -3.06 -27.76
CA LEU A 259 6.11 -4.39 -27.15
C LEU A 259 4.70 -4.98 -27.29
N CYS A 260 3.65 -4.18 -27.20
CA CYS A 260 2.27 -4.65 -27.37
C CYS A 260 1.97 -5.04 -28.83
N SER A 261 2.55 -4.35 -29.83
CA SER A 261 2.43 -4.73 -31.24
C SER A 261 3.14 -6.04 -31.55
N LEU A 262 4.24 -6.33 -30.89
CA LEU A 262 4.96 -7.62 -31.01
C LEU A 262 4.19 -8.79 -30.34
N CYS A 263 3.41 -8.54 -29.30
CA CYS A 263 2.56 -9.55 -28.67
C CYS A 263 1.27 -9.83 -29.48
N GLN A 264 0.73 -8.83 -30.18
CA GLN A 264 -0.48 -9.01 -31.00
C GLN A 264 -0.24 -9.77 -32.32
N HIS A 265 1.02 -9.86 -32.80
CA HIS A 265 1.36 -10.57 -34.04
C HIS A 265 1.83 -12.02 -33.85
N ARG A 266 1.84 -12.54 -32.62
CA ARG A 266 1.94 -13.98 -32.41
C ARG A 266 0.54 -14.58 -32.27
N SER A 267 -0.22 -14.59 -33.37
CA SER A 267 -1.28 -15.55 -33.58
C SER A 267 -0.69 -16.94 -33.49
N PHE A 268 -1.12 -17.69 -32.49
CA PHE A 268 -0.83 -19.12 -32.39
C PHE A 268 -1.38 -19.81 -33.65
N GLU A 269 -0.53 -20.06 -34.64
CA GLU A 269 -0.77 -21.12 -35.58
C GLU A 269 -0.73 -22.44 -34.81
N ARG A 270 -1.91 -22.96 -34.50
CA ARG A 270 -2.05 -24.37 -34.10
C ARG A 270 -1.63 -25.18 -35.31
N ARG A 271 -0.48 -25.76 -35.26
CA ARG A 271 -0.16 -26.91 -36.14
C ARG A 271 -0.94 -28.09 -35.56
N GLU A 272 -1.98 -28.47 -36.27
CA GLU A 272 -2.59 -29.80 -36.15
C GLU A 272 -1.53 -30.81 -36.64
N VAL A 273 -1.24 -31.78 -35.78
CA VAL A 273 -0.62 -33.07 -36.13
C VAL A 273 -1.47 -34.16 -35.52
#